data_b3ab25e16ed1a6a3e17eb9280b24f1f6
#
_entry.id   b3ab25e16ed1a6a3e17eb9280b24f1f6
#
_cell.length_a   1.000
_cell.length_b   1.000
_cell.length_c   1.000
_cell.angle_alpha   90.00
_cell.angle_beta   90.00
_cell.angle_gamma   90.00
#
_symmetry.space_group_name_H-M   'P 1'
#
loop_
_entity.id
_entity.type
_entity.pdbx_description
1 polymer ?
#
loop_
_entity_poly.entity_id
_entity_poly.type
_entity_poly.pdbx_seq_one_letter_code
_entity_poly.pdbx_strand_id
1 'polypeptide(L)'
;MPSSYTPPDMRGKVALVAGATRGAGRGMAVALGEAGATVYCTGRSSRATRKSARTASMRLETIEETAERVTARGGLGIPAVIDHTNREAVRILIARIEKEKGKLDILINNIWGGDSLLEFGKPFWQLDLPKGFQMMEVALHTHIITSHFAAPLLIETAKKSSGGLIVEVTDGDSYQYRGNLFYDLVKTSVIRMAFAMARELRRKNVTALALTPGFLRSEVMLDQFGVAEANWREAAKKDPNFEESETPLYSGRAVAALAADPKVASKSGRVFSSWGLSDEYGFCDADGRKPHWGNHSKKKYGDVMKPCDEDFYEYWTGGLMDSIFPNWP
;
A
#
# COMPACT_ATOMS: atom_id res chain seq x y z
N MET A 1 12.18 27.28 0.74
CA MET A 1 12.05 26.99 -0.71
C MET A 1 11.32 25.67 -0.83
N PRO A 2 10.31 25.53 -1.69
CA PRO A 2 9.74 24.20 -1.92
C PRO A 2 10.86 23.29 -2.43
N SER A 3 11.02 22.13 -1.84
CA SER A 3 12.02 21.15 -2.26
C SER A 3 11.73 20.76 -3.70
N SER A 4 12.74 20.75 -4.54
CA SER A 4 12.67 20.38 -5.96
C SER A 4 12.53 18.86 -6.12
N TYR A 5 11.46 18.25 -5.59
CA TYR A 5 11.18 16.87 -5.92
C TYR A 5 10.84 16.75 -7.41
N THR A 6 11.61 15.94 -8.10
CA THR A 6 11.34 15.58 -9.49
C THR A 6 10.79 14.16 -9.52
N PRO A 7 9.53 13.94 -9.93
CA PRO A 7 8.99 12.60 -10.08
C PRO A 7 9.80 11.80 -11.12
N PRO A 8 9.99 10.49 -10.91
CA PRO A 8 10.57 9.65 -11.95
C PRO A 8 9.65 9.60 -13.19
N ASP A 9 10.21 9.29 -14.36
CA ASP A 9 9.40 9.14 -15.58
C ASP A 9 8.78 7.74 -15.68
N MET A 10 7.46 7.68 -15.59
CA MET A 10 6.66 6.45 -15.72
C MET A 10 5.68 6.50 -16.88
N ARG A 11 5.90 7.37 -17.84
CA ARG A 11 5.08 7.41 -19.05
C ARG A 11 5.09 6.05 -19.76
N GLY A 12 3.91 5.60 -20.15
CA GLY A 12 3.72 4.28 -20.72
C GLY A 12 3.64 3.13 -19.71
N LYS A 13 3.89 3.31 -18.42
CA LYS A 13 3.63 2.30 -17.38
C LYS A 13 2.14 2.24 -17.02
N VAL A 14 1.65 1.04 -16.73
CA VAL A 14 0.28 0.77 -16.30
C VAL A 14 0.30 0.23 -14.87
N ALA A 15 -0.42 0.90 -13.98
CA ALA A 15 -0.53 0.51 -12.58
C ALA A 15 -1.99 0.21 -12.19
N LEU A 16 -2.17 -0.76 -11.31
CA LEU A 16 -3.40 -1.03 -10.60
C LEU A 16 -3.19 -0.72 -9.12
N VAL A 17 -3.97 0.23 -8.58
CA VAL A 17 -3.98 0.53 -7.15
C VAL A 17 -5.30 0.04 -6.56
N ALA A 18 -5.24 -1.08 -5.87
CA ALA A 18 -6.36 -1.67 -5.17
C ALA A 18 -6.54 -1.00 -3.79
N GLY A 19 -7.72 -0.40 -3.56
CA GLY A 19 -7.99 0.39 -2.36
C GLY A 19 -7.49 1.84 -2.46
N ALA A 20 -7.76 2.51 -3.59
CA ALA A 20 -7.29 3.85 -3.92
C ALA A 20 -8.26 4.98 -3.57
N THR A 21 -9.35 4.72 -2.83
CA THR A 21 -10.38 5.74 -2.57
C THR A 21 -9.86 6.90 -1.71
N ARG A 22 -9.03 6.62 -0.71
CA ARG A 22 -8.48 7.57 0.27
C ARG A 22 -7.15 7.09 0.85
N GLY A 23 -6.57 7.90 1.75
CA GLY A 23 -5.36 7.54 2.51
C GLY A 23 -4.18 7.17 1.64
N ALA A 24 -3.37 6.21 2.10
CA ALA A 24 -2.15 5.78 1.40
C ALA A 24 -2.41 5.38 -0.06
N GLY A 25 -3.46 4.60 -0.34
CA GLY A 25 -3.78 4.17 -1.70
C GLY A 25 -4.10 5.33 -2.66
N ARG A 26 -4.82 6.37 -2.18
CA ARG A 26 -5.01 7.61 -2.96
C ARG A 26 -3.67 8.29 -3.22
N GLY A 27 -2.83 8.43 -2.19
CA GLY A 27 -1.51 9.04 -2.32
C GLY A 27 -0.61 8.30 -3.31
N MET A 28 -0.61 6.96 -3.25
CA MET A 28 0.14 6.10 -4.18
C MET A 28 -0.35 6.25 -5.62
N ALA A 29 -1.67 6.28 -5.83
CA ALA A 29 -2.24 6.51 -7.16
C ALA A 29 -1.84 7.89 -7.72
N VAL A 30 -1.95 8.94 -6.89
CA VAL A 30 -1.62 10.32 -7.27
C VAL A 30 -0.13 10.48 -7.58
N ALA A 31 0.77 9.87 -6.79
CA ALA A 31 2.21 9.93 -7.02
C ALA A 31 2.63 9.20 -8.32
N LEU A 32 2.01 8.07 -8.63
CA LEU A 32 2.21 7.40 -9.91
C LEU A 32 1.69 8.26 -11.09
N GLY A 33 0.58 8.99 -10.89
CA GLY A 33 0.09 9.97 -11.85
C GLY A 33 1.05 11.15 -12.03
N GLU A 34 1.63 11.66 -10.94
CA GLU A 34 2.68 12.70 -10.96
C GLU A 34 3.90 12.25 -11.76
N ALA A 35 4.18 10.94 -11.77
CA ALA A 35 5.22 10.31 -12.59
C ALA A 35 4.80 10.01 -14.04
N GLY A 36 3.56 10.29 -14.44
CA GLY A 36 3.06 10.12 -15.80
C GLY A 36 2.45 8.74 -16.12
N ALA A 37 2.23 7.87 -15.13
CA ALA A 37 1.66 6.55 -15.34
C ALA A 37 0.16 6.58 -15.69
N THR A 38 -0.32 5.51 -16.34
CA THR A 38 -1.74 5.17 -16.38
C THR A 38 -2.08 4.38 -15.11
N VAL A 39 -3.06 4.84 -14.33
CA VAL A 39 -3.39 4.28 -13.03
C VAL A 39 -4.87 3.87 -12.97
N TYR A 40 -5.13 2.58 -12.88
CA TYR A 40 -6.45 2.05 -12.51
C TYR A 40 -6.64 2.21 -11.01
N CYS A 41 -7.52 3.14 -10.63
CA CYS A 41 -7.87 3.42 -9.24
C CYS A 41 -9.10 2.61 -8.85
N THR A 42 -9.00 1.71 -7.86
CA THR A 42 -10.13 0.86 -7.49
C THR A 42 -10.56 1.02 -6.03
N GLY A 43 -11.83 0.82 -5.80
CA GLY A 43 -12.46 0.90 -4.48
C GLY A 43 -13.98 0.81 -4.59
N ARG A 44 -14.65 0.68 -3.45
CA ARG A 44 -16.12 0.51 -3.38
C ARG A 44 -16.89 1.83 -3.44
N SER A 45 -16.27 2.92 -3.00
CA SER A 45 -16.95 4.21 -2.86
C SER A 45 -16.90 4.98 -4.18
N SER A 46 -18.07 5.25 -4.75
CA SER A 46 -18.25 6.01 -5.99
C SER A 46 -19.25 7.15 -5.81
N ARG A 47 -19.25 8.09 -6.75
CA ARG A 47 -20.28 9.15 -6.79
C ARG A 47 -21.70 8.58 -6.90
N ALA A 48 -21.85 7.46 -7.62
CA ALA A 48 -23.15 6.79 -7.77
C ALA A 48 -23.62 6.16 -6.45
N THR A 49 -22.73 5.43 -5.75
CA THR A 49 -23.06 4.82 -4.46
C THR A 49 -23.37 5.87 -3.39
N ARG A 50 -22.71 7.03 -3.42
CA ARG A 50 -22.99 8.16 -2.51
C ARG A 50 -24.36 8.79 -2.73
N LYS A 51 -24.79 8.95 -3.98
CA LYS A 51 -26.10 9.52 -4.29
C LYS A 51 -27.27 8.64 -3.81
N SER A 52 -27.04 7.32 -3.74
CA SER A 52 -28.06 6.35 -3.30
C SER A 52 -28.09 6.14 -1.78
N ALA A 53 -27.02 6.50 -1.05
CA ALA A 53 -26.94 6.29 0.39
C ALA A 53 -27.47 7.51 1.16
N ARG A 54 -28.52 7.29 1.93
CA ARG A 54 -29.20 8.33 2.74
C ARG A 54 -28.62 8.52 4.15
N THR A 55 -27.43 8.00 4.45
CA THR A 55 -26.87 8.04 5.81
C THR A 55 -25.74 9.09 5.94
N ALA A 56 -25.86 9.92 6.99
CA ALA A 56 -24.90 10.98 7.33
C ALA A 56 -23.48 10.51 7.68
N SER A 57 -23.27 9.20 7.82
CA SER A 57 -21.97 8.60 8.19
C SER A 57 -21.08 8.26 6.99
N MET A 58 -21.50 8.55 5.75
CA MET A 58 -20.73 8.21 4.56
C MET A 58 -19.66 9.26 4.28
N ARG A 59 -18.42 8.78 4.22
CA ARG A 59 -17.26 9.60 3.85
C ARG A 59 -17.37 10.15 2.43
N LEU A 60 -16.78 11.32 2.20
CA LEU A 60 -16.96 12.09 0.96
C LEU A 60 -16.09 11.61 -0.20
N GLU A 61 -15.00 10.92 0.08
CA GLU A 61 -14.00 10.51 -0.91
C GLU A 61 -14.58 9.46 -1.87
N THR A 62 -14.31 9.62 -3.15
CA THR A 62 -14.74 8.69 -4.20
C THR A 62 -13.57 8.27 -5.08
N ILE A 63 -13.75 7.16 -5.77
CA ILE A 63 -12.72 6.63 -6.65
C ILE A 63 -12.55 7.48 -7.92
N GLU A 64 -13.64 8.10 -8.38
CA GLU A 64 -13.60 9.05 -9.50
C GLU A 64 -12.78 10.28 -9.15
N GLU A 65 -12.93 10.81 -7.93
CA GLU A 65 -12.11 11.93 -7.47
C GLU A 65 -10.61 11.57 -7.44
N THR A 66 -10.27 10.36 -7.00
CA THR A 66 -8.87 9.91 -7.03
C THR A 66 -8.34 9.84 -8.46
N ALA A 67 -9.11 9.29 -9.40
CA ALA A 67 -8.72 9.22 -10.81
C ALA A 67 -8.54 10.61 -11.44
N GLU A 68 -9.41 11.57 -11.10
CA GLU A 68 -9.28 12.97 -11.51
C GLU A 68 -8.00 13.61 -10.97
N ARG A 69 -7.67 13.36 -9.69
CA ARG A 69 -6.42 13.85 -9.08
C ARG A 69 -5.17 13.26 -9.75
N VAL A 70 -5.20 11.98 -10.14
CA VAL A 70 -4.13 11.34 -10.94
C VAL A 70 -3.95 12.07 -12.26
N THR A 71 -5.06 12.34 -12.98
CA THR A 71 -5.02 13.02 -14.28
C THR A 71 -4.55 14.47 -14.13
N ALA A 72 -4.98 15.19 -13.11
CA ALA A 72 -4.55 16.55 -12.83
C ALA A 72 -3.05 16.66 -12.51
N ARG A 73 -2.39 15.56 -12.16
CA ARG A 73 -0.94 15.51 -11.91
C ARG A 73 -0.12 15.05 -13.10
N GLY A 74 -0.73 14.81 -14.28
CA GLY A 74 -0.03 14.52 -15.53
C GLY A 74 -0.08 13.06 -15.98
N GLY A 75 -0.66 12.15 -15.18
CA GLY A 75 -0.93 10.77 -15.56
C GLY A 75 -2.29 10.58 -16.24
N LEU A 76 -2.74 9.34 -16.32
CA LEU A 76 -4.09 8.96 -16.76
C LEU A 76 -4.79 8.15 -15.66
N GLY A 77 -5.67 8.77 -14.91
CA GLY A 77 -6.48 8.08 -13.89
C GLY A 77 -7.72 7.43 -14.49
N ILE A 78 -7.91 6.15 -14.22
CA ILE A 78 -9.06 5.36 -14.66
C ILE A 78 -9.79 4.81 -13.43
N PRO A 79 -11.00 5.31 -13.12
CA PRO A 79 -11.74 4.81 -11.98
C PRO A 79 -12.37 3.45 -12.31
N ALA A 80 -12.35 2.53 -11.33
CA ALA A 80 -13.04 1.26 -11.39
C ALA A 80 -13.67 0.95 -10.02
N VAL A 81 -15.01 0.95 -9.99
CA VAL A 81 -15.76 0.62 -8.77
C VAL A 81 -15.75 -0.89 -8.60
N ILE A 82 -14.97 -1.38 -7.65
CA ILE A 82 -14.75 -2.81 -7.42
C ILE A 82 -14.78 -3.12 -5.92
N ASP A 83 -15.48 -4.19 -5.58
CA ASP A 83 -15.30 -4.89 -4.30
C ASP A 83 -14.33 -6.06 -4.52
N HIS A 84 -13.15 -5.96 -3.92
CA HIS A 84 -12.10 -6.97 -4.08
C HIS A 84 -12.37 -8.29 -3.31
N THR A 85 -13.43 -8.38 -2.52
CA THR A 85 -13.93 -9.67 -1.99
C THR A 85 -14.65 -10.48 -3.09
N ASN A 86 -15.15 -9.81 -4.13
CA ASN A 86 -15.79 -10.44 -5.27
C ASN A 86 -14.75 -10.90 -6.31
N ARG A 87 -14.42 -12.19 -6.30
CA ARG A 87 -13.42 -12.81 -7.18
C ARG A 87 -13.70 -12.57 -8.66
N GLU A 88 -14.97 -12.67 -9.07
CA GLU A 88 -15.35 -12.50 -10.47
C GLU A 88 -15.20 -11.03 -10.91
N ALA A 89 -15.56 -10.07 -10.08
CA ALA A 89 -15.35 -8.66 -10.36
C ALA A 89 -13.85 -8.32 -10.54
N VAL A 90 -12.98 -8.91 -9.71
CA VAL A 90 -11.53 -8.74 -9.85
C VAL A 90 -11.03 -9.39 -11.14
N ARG A 91 -11.47 -10.59 -11.48
CA ARG A 91 -11.13 -11.27 -12.74
C ARG A 91 -11.51 -10.42 -13.96
N ILE A 92 -12.72 -9.87 -13.96
CA ILE A 92 -13.21 -8.98 -15.02
C ILE A 92 -12.38 -7.69 -15.10
N LEU A 93 -11.98 -7.11 -13.96
CA LEU A 93 -11.12 -5.95 -13.93
C LEU A 93 -9.76 -6.23 -14.61
N ILE A 94 -9.12 -7.34 -14.29
CA ILE A 94 -7.82 -7.70 -14.89
C ILE A 94 -7.97 -7.93 -16.41
N ALA A 95 -9.01 -8.64 -16.84
CA ALA A 95 -9.30 -8.83 -18.27
C ALA A 95 -9.57 -7.49 -19.00
N ARG A 96 -10.23 -6.53 -18.32
CA ARG A 96 -10.40 -5.16 -18.81
C ARG A 96 -9.07 -4.44 -19.00
N ILE A 97 -8.17 -4.51 -18.00
CA ILE A 97 -6.84 -3.90 -18.06
C ILE A 97 -6.05 -4.49 -19.23
N GLU A 98 -6.05 -5.82 -19.37
CA GLU A 98 -5.40 -6.51 -20.48
C GLU A 98 -5.96 -6.07 -21.82
N LYS A 99 -7.29 -6.03 -21.98
CA LYS A 99 -7.95 -5.59 -23.22
C LYS A 99 -7.64 -4.14 -23.57
N GLU A 100 -7.65 -3.23 -22.59
CA GLU A 100 -7.49 -1.78 -22.81
C GLU A 100 -6.03 -1.36 -22.98
N LYS A 101 -5.08 -2.04 -22.32
CA LYS A 101 -3.67 -1.63 -22.23
C LYS A 101 -2.67 -2.69 -22.68
N GLY A 102 -3.08 -3.95 -22.75
CA GLY A 102 -2.22 -5.09 -23.15
C GLY A 102 -1.16 -5.46 -22.11
N LYS A 103 -1.16 -4.81 -20.93
CA LYS A 103 -0.13 -5.00 -19.90
C LYS A 103 -0.55 -4.49 -18.54
N LEU A 104 0.19 -4.95 -17.50
CA LEU A 104 0.20 -4.41 -16.15
C LEU A 104 1.64 -4.41 -15.64
N ASP A 105 2.19 -3.24 -15.33
CA ASP A 105 3.57 -3.10 -14.85
C ASP A 105 3.64 -3.11 -13.31
N ILE A 106 2.62 -2.54 -12.63
CA ILE A 106 2.63 -2.32 -11.18
C ILE A 106 1.29 -2.71 -10.59
N LEU A 107 1.32 -3.52 -9.53
CA LEU A 107 0.18 -3.78 -8.65
C LEU A 107 0.48 -3.24 -7.26
N ILE A 108 -0.45 -2.47 -6.70
CA ILE A 108 -0.41 -2.02 -5.31
C ILE A 108 -1.64 -2.56 -4.61
N ASN A 109 -1.46 -3.43 -3.64
CA ASN A 109 -2.49 -3.89 -2.74
C ASN A 109 -2.50 -3.04 -1.46
N ASN A 110 -3.46 -2.12 -1.37
CA ASN A 110 -3.69 -1.25 -0.23
C ASN A 110 -5.12 -1.37 0.30
N ILE A 111 -5.78 -2.49 0.03
CA ILE A 111 -7.15 -2.68 0.47
C ILE A 111 -7.16 -2.83 1.99
N TRP A 112 -7.91 -1.96 2.63
CA TRP A 112 -8.27 -2.02 4.04
C TRP A 112 -9.80 -1.97 4.13
N GLY A 113 -10.40 -1.95 5.16
CA GLY A 113 -11.87 -1.91 5.36
C GLY A 113 -12.19 -2.31 6.77
N GLY A 114 -11.15 -2.38 7.59
CA GLY A 114 -11.21 -2.87 8.95
C GLY A 114 -11.40 -1.80 10.03
N ASP A 115 -11.46 -0.50 9.70
CA ASP A 115 -11.53 0.57 10.71
C ASP A 115 -12.64 0.37 11.74
N SER A 116 -13.84 -0.01 11.27
CA SER A 116 -15.00 -0.28 12.12
C SER A 116 -14.97 -1.65 12.83
N LEU A 117 -14.01 -2.49 12.48
CA LEU A 117 -13.86 -3.84 13.01
C LEU A 117 -12.77 -3.92 14.09
N LEU A 118 -12.02 -2.83 14.30
CA LEU A 118 -10.94 -2.77 15.28
C LEU A 118 -11.49 -2.72 16.71
N GLU A 119 -10.89 -3.52 17.57
CA GLU A 119 -11.19 -3.57 19.01
C GLU A 119 -9.87 -3.59 19.80
N PHE A 120 -9.30 -2.42 20.05
CA PHE A 120 -8.11 -2.31 20.90
C PHE A 120 -8.43 -2.43 22.38
N GLY A 121 -7.41 -2.80 23.19
CA GLY A 121 -7.51 -2.88 24.64
C GLY A 121 -8.25 -4.11 25.18
N LYS A 122 -8.61 -5.07 24.32
CA LYS A 122 -9.20 -6.36 24.70
C LYS A 122 -8.23 -7.50 24.44
N PRO A 123 -8.13 -8.49 25.36
CA PRO A 123 -7.39 -9.71 25.10
C PRO A 123 -8.13 -10.54 24.03
N PHE A 124 -7.40 -11.42 23.32
CA PHE A 124 -7.96 -12.13 22.14
C PHE A 124 -9.21 -12.96 22.45
N TRP A 125 -9.33 -13.51 23.66
CA TRP A 125 -10.50 -14.31 24.05
C TRP A 125 -11.76 -13.50 24.35
N GLN A 126 -11.70 -12.17 24.30
CA GLN A 126 -12.83 -11.24 24.44
C GLN A 126 -13.14 -10.49 23.13
N LEU A 127 -12.38 -10.73 22.07
CA LEU A 127 -12.63 -10.11 20.76
C LEU A 127 -13.89 -10.72 20.12
N ASP A 128 -14.59 -9.92 19.35
CA ASP A 128 -15.71 -10.35 18.52
C ASP A 128 -15.18 -11.17 17.33
N LEU A 129 -15.36 -12.49 17.35
CA LEU A 129 -14.88 -13.38 16.29
C LEU A 129 -15.44 -13.05 14.90
N PRO A 130 -16.76 -12.81 14.71
CA PRO A 130 -17.32 -12.35 13.46
C PRO A 130 -16.58 -11.12 12.89
N LYS A 131 -16.33 -10.09 13.71
CA LYS A 131 -15.56 -8.91 13.27
C LYS A 131 -14.13 -9.25 12.90
N GLY A 132 -13.47 -10.10 13.68
CA GLY A 132 -12.11 -10.54 13.41
C GLY A 132 -12.01 -11.28 12.07
N PHE A 133 -12.89 -12.24 11.82
CA PHE A 133 -12.93 -12.97 10.55
C PHE A 133 -13.31 -12.07 9.37
N GLN A 134 -14.24 -11.15 9.56
CA GLN A 134 -14.56 -10.14 8.53
C GLN A 134 -13.35 -9.26 8.22
N MET A 135 -12.55 -8.87 9.22
CA MET A 135 -11.31 -8.12 9.00
C MET A 135 -10.31 -8.91 8.13
N MET A 136 -10.13 -10.20 8.40
CA MET A 136 -9.29 -11.06 7.56
C MET A 136 -9.83 -11.15 6.12
N GLU A 137 -11.14 -11.27 5.95
CA GLU A 137 -11.76 -11.31 4.63
C GLU A 137 -11.50 -10.03 3.83
N VAL A 138 -11.78 -8.86 4.42
CA VAL A 138 -11.72 -7.57 3.70
C VAL A 138 -10.31 -7.02 3.54
N ALA A 139 -9.33 -7.43 4.36
CA ALA A 139 -8.00 -6.85 4.40
C ALA A 139 -6.85 -7.82 4.11
N LEU A 140 -7.11 -9.13 4.06
CA LEU A 140 -6.11 -10.15 3.70
C LEU A 140 -6.54 -10.94 2.47
N HIS A 141 -7.74 -11.55 2.47
CA HIS A 141 -8.20 -12.33 1.32
C HIS A 141 -8.29 -11.50 0.04
N THR A 142 -8.64 -10.21 0.15
CA THR A 142 -8.69 -9.28 -0.97
C THR A 142 -7.32 -9.08 -1.64
N HIS A 143 -6.23 -9.06 -0.87
CA HIS A 143 -4.87 -8.99 -1.39
C HIS A 143 -4.51 -10.28 -2.16
N ILE A 144 -4.85 -11.44 -1.59
CA ILE A 144 -4.64 -12.75 -2.23
C ILE A 144 -5.41 -12.83 -3.56
N ILE A 145 -6.71 -12.49 -3.55
CA ILE A 145 -7.57 -12.52 -4.73
C ILE A 145 -7.02 -11.62 -5.83
N THR A 146 -6.65 -10.39 -5.47
CA THR A 146 -6.15 -9.40 -6.43
C THR A 146 -4.83 -9.84 -7.04
N SER A 147 -3.88 -10.28 -6.22
CA SER A 147 -2.57 -10.76 -6.68
C SER A 147 -2.71 -12.02 -7.55
N HIS A 148 -3.58 -12.97 -7.17
CA HIS A 148 -3.82 -14.20 -7.94
C HIS A 148 -4.25 -13.90 -9.39
N PHE A 149 -5.21 -13.00 -9.58
CA PHE A 149 -5.67 -12.66 -10.92
C PHE A 149 -4.72 -11.73 -11.69
N ALA A 150 -3.98 -10.84 -10.99
CA ALA A 150 -3.07 -9.89 -11.61
C ALA A 150 -1.72 -10.51 -12.01
N ALA A 151 -1.22 -11.51 -11.27
CA ALA A 151 0.11 -12.06 -11.46
C ALA A 151 0.36 -12.60 -12.90
N PRO A 152 -0.55 -13.31 -13.56
CA PRO A 152 -0.32 -13.75 -14.95
C PRO A 152 -0.03 -12.60 -15.90
N LEU A 153 -0.81 -11.50 -15.82
CA LEU A 153 -0.61 -10.34 -16.69
C LEU A 153 0.69 -9.59 -16.35
N LEU A 154 1.04 -9.47 -15.05
CA LEU A 154 2.33 -8.92 -14.63
C LEU A 154 3.50 -9.73 -15.17
N ILE A 155 3.44 -11.06 -15.11
CA ILE A 155 4.47 -11.96 -15.63
C ILE A 155 4.64 -11.80 -17.15
N GLU A 156 3.53 -11.77 -17.90
CA GLU A 156 3.59 -11.58 -19.35
C GLU A 156 4.13 -10.17 -19.73
N THR A 157 3.79 -9.16 -18.94
CA THR A 157 4.35 -7.82 -19.10
C THR A 157 5.86 -7.79 -18.81
N ALA A 158 6.27 -8.43 -17.72
CA ALA A 158 7.67 -8.45 -17.27
C ALA A 158 8.63 -9.14 -18.27
N LYS A 159 8.14 -10.09 -19.08
CA LYS A 159 8.92 -10.72 -20.16
C LYS A 159 9.34 -9.73 -21.26
N LYS A 160 8.61 -8.63 -21.40
CA LYS A 160 8.75 -7.65 -22.49
C LYS A 160 9.19 -6.27 -21.99
N SER A 161 9.50 -6.15 -20.69
CA SER A 161 9.82 -4.89 -20.05
C SER A 161 10.97 -5.02 -19.05
N SER A 162 11.28 -3.96 -18.33
CA SER A 162 12.29 -3.94 -17.26
C SER A 162 11.91 -4.74 -16.01
N GLY A 163 10.73 -5.34 -15.97
CA GLY A 163 10.20 -6.10 -14.84
C GLY A 163 8.83 -5.63 -14.39
N GLY A 164 8.22 -6.40 -13.48
CA GLY A 164 6.96 -6.09 -12.81
C GLY A 164 7.18 -5.82 -11.33
N LEU A 165 6.24 -5.09 -10.70
CA LEU A 165 6.29 -4.76 -9.26
C LEU A 165 4.95 -5.04 -8.59
N ILE A 166 4.98 -5.77 -7.48
CA ILE A 166 3.87 -5.93 -6.53
C ILE A 166 4.27 -5.28 -5.21
N VAL A 167 3.45 -4.36 -4.73
CA VAL A 167 3.62 -3.70 -3.42
C VAL A 167 2.45 -4.07 -2.53
N GLU A 168 2.74 -4.75 -1.43
CA GLU A 168 1.79 -5.10 -0.38
C GLU A 168 1.86 -4.07 0.75
N VAL A 169 0.78 -3.31 0.97
CA VAL A 169 0.78 -2.23 1.96
C VAL A 169 0.37 -2.77 3.32
N THR A 170 1.26 -2.63 4.29
CA THR A 170 1.10 -3.13 5.66
C THR A 170 1.12 -2.00 6.70
N ASP A 171 1.26 -2.34 7.97
CA ASP A 171 1.49 -1.44 9.09
C ASP A 171 2.67 -1.95 9.92
N GLY A 172 3.74 -1.12 9.94
CA GLY A 172 5.02 -1.46 10.57
C GLY A 172 5.92 -2.35 9.70
N ASP A 173 7.22 -2.13 9.82
CA ASP A 173 8.30 -2.82 9.10
C ASP A 173 8.93 -3.96 9.93
N SER A 174 8.23 -4.43 10.94
CA SER A 174 8.66 -5.48 11.85
C SER A 174 7.51 -6.42 12.20
N TYR A 175 7.83 -7.54 12.87
CA TYR A 175 6.84 -8.47 13.45
C TYR A 175 6.41 -8.08 14.86
N GLN A 176 6.56 -6.83 15.24
CA GLN A 176 6.09 -6.32 16.51
C GLN A 176 4.56 -6.47 16.63
N TYR A 177 4.10 -6.88 17.82
CA TYR A 177 2.67 -7.02 18.08
C TYR A 177 1.93 -5.66 18.02
N ARG A 178 0.83 -5.61 17.28
CA ARG A 178 0.07 -4.39 16.94
C ARG A 178 -1.18 -4.16 17.79
N GLY A 179 -1.24 -4.78 18.97
CA GLY A 179 -2.27 -4.49 19.97
C GLY A 179 -3.64 -5.15 19.79
N ASN A 180 -3.85 -5.91 18.71
CA ASN A 180 -5.05 -6.70 18.48
C ASN A 180 -4.69 -7.94 17.65
N LEU A 181 -5.17 -9.13 18.03
CA LEU A 181 -4.83 -10.38 17.37
C LEU A 181 -5.14 -10.38 15.87
N PHE A 182 -6.36 -10.03 15.49
CA PHE A 182 -6.77 -10.09 14.08
C PHE A 182 -6.08 -9.03 13.24
N TYR A 183 -5.91 -7.83 13.79
CA TYR A 183 -5.16 -6.76 13.12
C TYR A 183 -3.71 -7.16 12.89
N ASP A 184 -3.06 -7.68 13.92
CA ASP A 184 -1.69 -8.14 13.85
C ASP A 184 -1.51 -9.29 12.84
N LEU A 185 -2.40 -10.28 12.88
CA LEU A 185 -2.41 -11.37 11.90
C LEU A 185 -2.55 -10.86 10.47
N VAL A 186 -3.47 -9.94 10.22
CA VAL A 186 -3.64 -9.35 8.88
C VAL A 186 -2.37 -8.66 8.42
N LYS A 187 -1.82 -7.75 9.24
CA LYS A 187 -0.67 -6.92 8.85
C LYS A 187 0.63 -7.72 8.73
N THR A 188 0.83 -8.70 9.61
CA THR A 188 1.97 -9.63 9.54
C THR A 188 1.83 -10.59 8.35
N SER A 189 0.62 -11.09 8.08
CA SER A 189 0.36 -11.94 6.91
C SER A 189 0.65 -11.22 5.60
N VAL A 190 0.37 -9.93 5.49
CA VAL A 190 0.69 -9.11 4.30
C VAL A 190 2.20 -9.06 4.07
N ILE A 191 3.01 -8.90 5.12
CA ILE A 191 4.49 -8.98 5.01
C ILE A 191 4.91 -10.37 4.53
N ARG A 192 4.35 -11.43 5.15
CA ARG A 192 4.67 -12.81 4.77
C ARG A 192 4.24 -13.14 3.34
N MET A 193 3.11 -12.62 2.89
CA MET A 193 2.65 -12.75 1.50
C MET A 193 3.64 -12.17 0.50
N ALA A 194 4.13 -10.95 0.76
CA ALA A 194 5.13 -10.32 -0.10
C ALA A 194 6.37 -11.21 -0.24
N PHE A 195 6.84 -11.78 0.87
CA PHE A 195 7.95 -12.74 0.86
C PHE A 195 7.62 -14.01 0.04
N ALA A 196 6.47 -14.65 0.28
CA ALA A 196 6.08 -15.87 -0.42
C ALA A 196 5.95 -15.63 -1.94
N MET A 197 5.26 -14.56 -2.33
CA MET A 197 5.15 -14.17 -3.75
C MET A 197 6.51 -13.87 -4.37
N ALA A 198 7.43 -13.23 -3.65
CA ALA A 198 8.79 -12.99 -4.14
C ALA A 198 9.54 -14.29 -4.44
N ARG A 199 9.36 -15.31 -3.60
CA ARG A 199 9.96 -16.65 -3.82
C ARG A 199 9.41 -17.32 -5.08
N GLU A 200 8.11 -17.28 -5.28
CA GLU A 200 7.44 -17.89 -6.43
C GLU A 200 7.71 -17.10 -7.73
N LEU A 201 7.88 -15.77 -7.64
CA LEU A 201 8.10 -14.89 -8.79
C LEU A 201 9.59 -14.68 -9.15
N ARG A 202 10.53 -15.26 -8.40
CA ARG A 202 11.98 -15.01 -8.54
C ARG A 202 12.54 -15.19 -9.95
N ARG A 203 11.94 -16.12 -10.75
CA ARG A 203 12.33 -16.43 -12.14
C ARG A 203 11.42 -15.76 -13.17
N LYS A 204 10.50 -14.91 -12.75
CA LYS A 204 9.49 -14.29 -13.61
C LYS A 204 9.73 -12.80 -13.88
N ASN A 205 10.86 -12.27 -13.40
CA ASN A 205 11.20 -10.84 -13.48
C ASN A 205 10.11 -9.94 -12.86
N VAL A 206 9.47 -10.41 -11.78
CA VAL A 206 8.48 -9.66 -11.01
C VAL A 206 8.96 -9.59 -9.57
N THR A 207 9.11 -8.37 -9.07
CA THR A 207 9.45 -8.07 -7.68
C THR A 207 8.19 -8.01 -6.85
N ALA A 208 8.17 -8.66 -5.69
CA ALA A 208 7.12 -8.50 -4.70
C ALA A 208 7.76 -8.07 -3.37
N LEU A 209 7.23 -7.01 -2.75
CA LEU A 209 7.72 -6.47 -1.49
C LEU A 209 6.57 -5.88 -0.67
N ALA A 210 6.79 -5.68 0.64
CA ALA A 210 5.85 -4.98 1.50
C ALA A 210 6.33 -3.55 1.77
N LEU A 211 5.37 -2.63 1.96
CA LEU A 211 5.61 -1.23 2.29
C LEU A 211 4.72 -0.79 3.46
N THR A 212 5.31 -0.15 4.46
CA THR A 212 4.57 0.53 5.51
C THR A 212 4.70 2.04 5.39
N PRO A 213 3.58 2.80 5.45
CA PRO A 213 3.62 4.21 5.80
C PRO A 213 4.15 4.41 7.22
N GLY A 214 4.58 5.63 7.54
CA GLY A 214 4.77 6.09 8.92
C GLY A 214 3.44 6.47 9.59
N PHE A 215 3.48 7.44 10.50
CA PHE A 215 2.27 7.98 11.10
C PHE A 215 1.49 8.76 10.03
N LEU A 216 0.54 8.10 9.40
CA LEU A 216 -0.15 8.61 8.21
C LEU A 216 -1.29 9.55 8.59
N ARG A 217 -1.17 10.84 8.27
CA ARG A 217 -2.29 11.80 8.40
C ARG A 217 -3.24 11.69 7.20
N SER A 218 -3.95 10.57 7.15
CA SER A 218 -5.01 10.35 6.17
C SER A 218 -6.22 11.22 6.44
N GLU A 219 -7.17 11.25 5.49
CA GLU A 219 -8.44 11.96 5.66
C GLU A 219 -9.19 11.49 6.92
N VAL A 220 -9.11 10.20 7.24
CA VAL A 220 -9.71 9.62 8.45
C VAL A 220 -9.04 10.16 9.71
N MET A 221 -7.70 10.21 9.72
CA MET A 221 -6.96 10.72 10.87
C MET A 221 -7.20 12.21 11.08
N LEU A 222 -7.20 13.00 10.01
CA LEU A 222 -7.48 14.43 10.11
C LEU A 222 -8.87 14.68 10.70
N ASP A 223 -9.90 13.96 10.23
CA ASP A 223 -11.28 14.08 10.74
C ASP A 223 -11.39 13.67 12.21
N GLN A 224 -10.73 12.59 12.63
CA GLN A 224 -10.73 12.14 14.04
C GLN A 224 -10.16 13.18 14.98
N PHE A 225 -9.19 13.96 14.52
CA PHE A 225 -8.57 15.02 15.32
C PHE A 225 -9.23 16.39 15.11
N GLY A 226 -10.23 16.49 14.21
CA GLY A 226 -10.97 17.72 13.93
C GLY A 226 -10.12 18.78 13.24
N VAL A 227 -9.17 18.36 12.40
CA VAL A 227 -8.25 19.24 11.65
C VAL A 227 -8.35 18.98 10.15
N ALA A 228 -7.83 19.92 9.36
CA ALA A 228 -7.62 19.76 7.91
C ALA A 228 -6.13 19.73 7.60
N GLU A 229 -5.75 19.35 6.35
CA GLU A 229 -4.34 19.37 5.94
C GLU A 229 -3.69 20.76 6.08
N ALA A 230 -4.47 21.85 5.97
CA ALA A 230 -3.96 23.22 6.13
C ALA A 230 -3.53 23.56 7.56
N ASN A 231 -4.16 22.94 8.57
CA ASN A 231 -3.89 23.19 10.00
C ASN A 231 -3.57 21.93 10.80
N TRP A 232 -3.11 20.87 10.16
CA TRP A 232 -2.86 19.57 10.76
C TRP A 232 -1.96 19.60 12.02
N ARG A 233 -1.07 20.61 12.13
CA ARG A 233 -0.19 20.79 13.30
C ARG A 233 -0.95 21.03 14.59
N GLU A 234 -2.19 21.48 14.53
CA GLU A 234 -3.03 21.64 15.72
C GLU A 234 -3.35 20.30 16.38
N ALA A 235 -3.36 19.20 15.59
CA ALA A 235 -3.54 17.84 16.11
C ALA A 235 -2.37 17.41 17.01
N ALA A 236 -1.17 17.93 16.81
CA ALA A 236 -0.02 17.65 17.65
C ALA A 236 -0.21 18.08 19.12
N LYS A 237 -1.11 19.02 19.40
CA LYS A 237 -1.50 19.39 20.78
C LYS A 237 -2.23 18.26 21.51
N LYS A 238 -2.93 17.39 20.75
CA LYS A 238 -3.67 16.23 21.28
C LYS A 238 -2.84 14.96 21.23
N ASP A 239 -2.10 14.75 20.14
CA ASP A 239 -1.18 13.64 19.97
C ASP A 239 0.13 14.13 19.34
N PRO A 240 1.23 14.20 20.14
CA PRO A 240 2.54 14.66 19.65
C PRO A 240 3.10 13.85 18.47
N ASN A 241 2.59 12.64 18.20
CA ASN A 241 3.01 11.82 17.06
C ASN A 241 2.68 12.50 15.71
N PHE A 242 1.71 13.42 15.69
CA PHE A 242 1.40 14.21 14.49
C PHE A 242 2.58 15.06 14.00
N GLU A 243 3.53 15.43 14.84
CA GLU A 243 4.70 16.21 14.43
C GLU A 243 5.51 15.48 13.35
N GLU A 244 5.61 14.16 13.45
CA GLU A 244 6.28 13.31 12.46
C GLU A 244 5.31 12.59 11.50
N SER A 245 4.09 13.11 11.39
CA SER A 245 3.13 12.55 10.45
C SER A 245 3.51 12.85 9.00
N GLU A 246 3.22 11.88 8.14
CA GLU A 246 3.38 11.98 6.69
C GLU A 246 2.04 12.14 5.97
N THR A 247 2.04 12.79 4.80
CA THR A 247 0.88 12.77 3.92
C THR A 247 0.77 11.44 3.17
N PRO A 248 -0.42 11.09 2.65
CA PRO A 248 -0.56 9.98 1.72
C PRO A 248 0.36 10.05 0.49
N LEU A 249 0.76 11.24 0.07
CA LEU A 249 1.67 11.42 -1.07
C LEU A 249 3.09 10.95 -0.77
N TYR A 250 3.55 11.02 0.48
CA TYR A 250 4.89 10.59 0.86
C TYR A 250 5.09 9.09 0.64
N SER A 251 4.18 8.26 1.14
CA SER A 251 4.17 6.83 0.84
C SER A 251 3.96 6.54 -0.66
N GLY A 252 3.22 7.41 -1.34
CA GLY A 252 3.08 7.36 -2.80
C GLY A 252 4.40 7.60 -3.54
N ARG A 253 5.22 8.56 -3.12
CA ARG A 253 6.55 8.82 -3.68
C ARG A 253 7.52 7.68 -3.42
N ALA A 254 7.40 7.00 -2.28
CA ALA A 254 8.14 5.77 -2.01
C ALA A 254 7.84 4.69 -3.06
N VAL A 255 6.55 4.48 -3.39
CA VAL A 255 6.14 3.54 -4.44
C VAL A 255 6.66 3.96 -5.81
N ALA A 256 6.57 5.25 -6.15
CA ALA A 256 7.07 5.77 -7.43
C ALA A 256 8.60 5.58 -7.57
N ALA A 257 9.35 5.80 -6.49
CA ALA A 257 10.79 5.57 -6.45
C ALA A 257 11.14 4.08 -6.64
N LEU A 258 10.46 3.18 -5.92
CA LEU A 258 10.62 1.73 -6.08
C LEU A 258 10.31 1.26 -7.51
N ALA A 259 9.24 1.77 -8.11
CA ALA A 259 8.83 1.38 -9.44
C ALA A 259 9.78 1.89 -10.55
N ALA A 260 10.55 2.93 -10.27
CA ALA A 260 11.57 3.48 -11.16
C ALA A 260 12.98 2.91 -10.91
N ASP A 261 13.20 2.22 -9.79
CA ASP A 261 14.52 1.68 -9.45
C ASP A 261 14.88 0.48 -10.34
N PRO A 262 15.93 0.60 -11.18
CA PRO A 262 16.38 -0.52 -12.01
C PRO A 262 16.93 -1.70 -11.18
N LYS A 263 17.21 -1.50 -9.89
CA LYS A 263 17.69 -2.52 -8.96
C LYS A 263 16.60 -3.00 -8.00
N VAL A 264 15.33 -2.69 -8.24
CA VAL A 264 14.22 -3.05 -7.34
C VAL A 264 14.15 -4.56 -7.06
N ALA A 265 14.63 -5.40 -7.96
CA ALA A 265 14.69 -6.84 -7.78
C ALA A 265 15.48 -7.28 -6.54
N SER A 266 16.52 -6.52 -6.13
CA SER A 266 17.29 -6.79 -4.91
C SER A 266 16.48 -6.57 -3.61
N LYS A 267 15.33 -5.90 -3.71
CA LYS A 267 14.41 -5.60 -2.60
C LYS A 267 13.29 -6.64 -2.45
N SER A 268 13.24 -7.62 -3.36
CA SER A 268 12.16 -8.62 -3.40
C SER A 268 12.11 -9.45 -2.12
N GLY A 269 10.91 -9.64 -1.58
CA GLY A 269 10.63 -10.42 -0.38
C GLY A 269 10.81 -9.66 0.94
N ARG A 270 11.22 -8.40 0.91
CA ARG A 270 11.48 -7.59 2.09
C ARG A 270 10.33 -6.63 2.40
N VAL A 271 10.34 -6.10 3.62
CA VAL A 271 9.47 -5.00 4.04
C VAL A 271 10.29 -3.71 4.13
N PHE A 272 9.71 -2.62 3.65
CA PHE A 272 10.30 -1.29 3.65
C PHE A 272 9.34 -0.28 4.26
N SER A 273 9.91 0.80 4.77
CA SER A 273 9.14 1.94 5.28
C SER A 273 9.28 3.14 4.35
N SER A 274 8.24 3.99 4.30
CA SER A 274 8.25 5.25 3.54
C SER A 274 9.44 6.14 3.91
N TRP A 275 9.75 6.23 5.20
CA TRP A 275 10.87 7.04 5.70
C TRP A 275 12.23 6.45 5.32
N GLY A 276 12.45 5.14 5.46
CA GLY A 276 13.70 4.50 5.05
C GLY A 276 13.94 4.61 3.55
N LEU A 277 12.89 4.48 2.74
CA LEU A 277 12.97 4.71 1.29
C LEU A 277 13.21 6.19 0.95
N SER A 278 12.72 7.13 1.76
CA SER A 278 13.04 8.55 1.59
C SER A 278 14.52 8.84 1.87
N ASP A 279 15.12 8.18 2.84
CA ASP A 279 16.56 8.30 3.09
C ASP A 279 17.37 7.74 1.92
N GLU A 280 16.95 6.60 1.36
CA GLU A 280 17.63 5.96 0.23
C GLU A 280 17.47 6.73 -1.09
N TYR A 281 16.25 7.13 -1.44
CA TYR A 281 15.94 7.74 -2.74
C TYR A 281 15.89 9.27 -2.73
N GLY A 282 15.95 9.91 -1.57
CA GLY A 282 16.07 11.36 -1.43
C GLY A 282 14.79 12.15 -1.63
N PHE A 283 13.62 11.53 -1.81
CA PHE A 283 12.36 12.25 -1.96
C PHE A 283 11.89 12.89 -0.64
N CYS A 284 10.97 13.84 -0.75
CA CYS A 284 10.35 14.52 0.38
C CYS A 284 8.82 14.44 0.30
N ASP A 285 8.14 14.82 1.38
CA ASP A 285 6.68 14.94 1.43
C ASP A 285 6.18 16.18 0.66
N ALA A 286 4.87 16.34 0.56
CA ALA A 286 4.22 17.45 -0.13
C ALA A 286 4.62 18.83 0.40
N ASP A 287 4.89 18.94 1.70
CA ASP A 287 5.33 20.16 2.38
C ASP A 287 6.87 20.33 2.39
N GLY A 288 7.61 19.48 1.71
CA GLY A 288 9.07 19.53 1.61
C GLY A 288 9.82 18.88 2.77
N ARG A 289 9.12 18.40 3.80
CA ARG A 289 9.73 17.67 4.92
C ARG A 289 10.07 16.23 4.53
N LYS A 290 10.89 15.61 5.36
CA LYS A 290 11.17 14.17 5.35
C LYS A 290 10.76 13.60 6.72
N PRO A 291 9.46 13.37 6.97
CA PRO A 291 9.04 12.80 8.23
C PRO A 291 9.65 11.40 8.39
N HIS A 292 10.16 11.13 9.60
CA HIS A 292 10.89 9.89 9.86
C HIS A 292 10.32 9.18 11.11
N TRP A 293 9.25 8.40 10.89
CA TRP A 293 8.56 7.70 11.98
C TRP A 293 9.48 6.79 12.80
N GLY A 294 10.43 6.09 12.16
CA GLY A 294 11.36 5.20 12.88
C GLY A 294 12.22 5.95 13.90
N ASN A 295 12.79 7.09 13.54
CA ASN A 295 13.58 7.92 14.46
C ASN A 295 12.72 8.52 15.58
N HIS A 296 11.52 9.00 15.24
CA HIS A 296 10.57 9.52 16.21
C HIS A 296 10.15 8.45 17.22
N SER A 297 9.76 7.28 16.74
CA SER A 297 9.36 6.16 17.56
C SER A 297 10.49 5.70 18.49
N LYS A 298 11.72 5.55 17.98
CA LYS A 298 12.90 5.20 18.76
C LYS A 298 13.17 6.22 19.86
N LYS A 299 13.09 7.51 19.56
CA LYS A 299 13.29 8.60 20.52
C LYS A 299 12.21 8.59 21.62
N LYS A 300 10.96 8.31 21.26
CA LYS A 300 9.81 8.41 22.18
C LYS A 300 9.59 7.14 23.00
N TYR A 301 9.78 5.98 22.38
CA TYR A 301 9.41 4.70 22.98
C TYR A 301 10.62 3.75 23.20
N GLY A 302 11.84 4.17 22.82
CA GLY A 302 13.03 3.33 22.83
C GLY A 302 13.12 2.39 21.64
N ASP A 303 14.04 1.42 21.67
CA ASP A 303 14.26 0.43 20.60
C ASP A 303 13.18 -0.67 20.57
N VAL A 304 11.92 -0.30 20.73
CA VAL A 304 10.78 -1.23 20.71
C VAL A 304 10.36 -1.62 19.29
N MET A 305 10.74 -0.82 18.30
CA MET A 305 10.45 -1.06 16.89
C MET A 305 11.75 -1.37 16.15
N LYS A 306 12.16 -2.62 16.17
CA LYS A 306 13.30 -3.07 15.38
C LYS A 306 12.79 -3.50 14.00
N PRO A 307 13.26 -2.87 12.90
CA PRO A 307 12.98 -3.36 11.56
C PRO A 307 13.52 -4.78 11.39
N CYS A 308 12.96 -5.52 10.44
CA CYS A 308 13.51 -6.82 10.06
C CYS A 308 14.91 -6.60 9.44
N ASP A 309 15.91 -7.13 10.11
CA ASP A 309 17.32 -7.10 9.66
C ASP A 309 17.66 -8.30 8.76
N GLU A 310 18.92 -8.37 8.31
CA GLU A 310 19.39 -9.46 7.45
C GLU A 310 19.30 -10.81 8.16
N ASP A 311 19.63 -10.89 9.48
CA ASP A 311 19.54 -12.14 10.25
C ASP A 311 18.11 -12.66 10.28
N PHE A 312 17.11 -11.76 10.40
CA PHE A 312 15.70 -12.12 10.31
C PHE A 312 15.38 -12.74 8.95
N TYR A 313 15.82 -12.13 7.85
CA TYR A 313 15.57 -12.63 6.50
C TYR A 313 16.31 -13.96 6.27
N GLU A 314 17.55 -14.11 6.72
CA GLU A 314 18.28 -15.37 6.64
C GLU A 314 17.57 -16.49 7.38
N TYR A 315 17.10 -16.25 8.59
CA TYR A 315 16.32 -17.23 9.37
C TYR A 315 15.04 -17.65 8.64
N TRP A 316 14.33 -16.70 8.03
CA TRP A 316 13.07 -16.95 7.33
C TRP A 316 13.27 -17.55 5.93
N THR A 317 14.38 -17.29 5.28
CA THR A 317 14.71 -17.82 3.95
C THR A 317 15.38 -19.17 4.00
N GLY A 318 15.74 -19.65 5.21
CA GLY A 318 16.47 -20.89 5.41
C GLY A 318 16.09 -21.99 4.41
N GLY A 319 17.04 -22.32 3.54
CA GLY A 319 16.88 -22.98 2.25
C GLY A 319 16.29 -24.40 2.21
N LEU A 320 15.54 -24.81 3.25
CA LEU A 320 14.91 -26.13 3.28
C LEU A 320 14.01 -26.38 2.06
N MET A 321 13.17 -25.41 1.71
CA MET A 321 12.27 -25.57 0.55
C MET A 321 13.02 -25.54 -0.78
N ASP A 322 14.10 -24.77 -0.88
CA ASP A 322 14.95 -24.73 -2.06
C ASP A 322 15.73 -26.05 -2.24
N SER A 323 16.09 -26.73 -1.13
CA SER A 323 16.74 -28.03 -1.16
C SER A 323 15.76 -29.18 -1.46
N ILE A 324 14.50 -29.08 -0.96
CA ILE A 324 13.46 -30.09 -1.22
C ILE A 324 12.87 -29.93 -2.63
N PHE A 325 12.71 -28.69 -3.09
CA PHE A 325 12.11 -28.38 -4.40
C PHE A 325 13.05 -27.48 -5.22
N PRO A 326 14.19 -27.99 -5.70
CA PRO A 326 15.19 -27.20 -6.42
C PRO A 326 14.66 -26.58 -7.73
N ASN A 327 13.59 -27.14 -8.27
CA ASN A 327 12.92 -26.66 -9.49
C ASN A 327 11.59 -25.95 -9.22
N TRP A 328 11.31 -25.57 -7.97
CA TRP A 328 10.15 -24.76 -7.65
C TRP A 328 10.14 -23.48 -8.51
N PRO A 329 9.01 -23.14 -9.15
CA PRO A 329 8.93 -22.12 -10.19
C PRO A 329 9.38 -20.73 -9.76
#